data_858583d20feddb2f17c593a29e13a84c
#
_entry.id   858583d20feddb2f17c593a29e13a84c
#
_cell.length_a   1.000
_cell.length_b   1.000
_cell.length_c   1.000
_cell.angle_alpha   90.00
_cell.angle_beta   90.00
_cell.angle_gamma   90.00
#
_symmetry.space_group_name_H-M   'P 1'
#
loop_
_entity.id
_entity.type
_entity.pdbx_description
1 polymer ?
#
loop_
_entity_poly.entity_id
_entity_poly.type
_entity_poly.pdbx_seq_one_letter_code
_entity_poly.pdbx_strand_id
1 'polypeptide(L)'
;MEYYKYDHHFPNLIPLIFGHNEVLGKQGIYMLYPKLKLIIFVLLLMITNVSGETLKIAFWNIENLFDLLDDPHTNDNEFAIDGKKNVTQEIYDLKLKNMAEVIDALDTDILGLCEIENRFVLKELNSAVARDYKIIHYDSPDNRGIDVALLYDPKKITIIHSEPVSVILPTDRPTRDILYVDAIFAQTDLHLFVNHWPSKYGGAKKSIPLRAAAAETLRKKVESILIHDRDSEIVIMGDLNDEPIDPSVSIHLGASMDLDQVGKGETILWNVMKPWHRNKEGSTYKYSGKNMVYDHLIISPGLTDSLSLKWVQNSTGVFDGEKYRQHGGKYDGYPFRFWAGNRLLGGYSDHMPIYLKIESK
;
A
#
# COMPACT_ATOMS: atom_id res chain seq x y z
N MET A 1 51.21 15.14 35.89
CA MET A 1 51.11 16.60 35.90
C MET A 1 49.95 16.92 34.96
N GLU A 2 48.80 17.38 35.32
CA GLU A 2 48.13 17.86 36.54
C GLU A 2 46.63 17.62 36.32
N TYR A 3 45.95 17.12 37.35
CA TYR A 3 44.51 16.95 37.39
C TYR A 3 43.85 18.32 37.60
N TYR A 4 42.86 18.68 36.81
CA TYR A 4 41.86 19.68 37.15
C TYR A 4 40.54 19.00 37.44
N LYS A 5 40.19 18.92 38.73
CA LYS A 5 38.83 18.69 39.24
C LYS A 5 38.03 19.98 39.04
N TYR A 6 36.86 19.89 38.41
CA TYR A 6 35.81 20.90 38.56
C TYR A 6 34.71 20.34 39.45
N ASP A 7 34.67 20.87 40.68
CA ASP A 7 33.52 20.81 41.56
C ASP A 7 32.42 21.75 41.04
N HIS A 8 31.30 21.23 40.63
CA HIS A 8 30.08 22.01 40.44
C HIS A 8 29.18 21.85 41.66
N HIS A 9 29.24 22.83 42.53
CA HIS A 9 28.22 23.09 43.54
C HIS A 9 26.94 23.53 42.86
N PHE A 10 25.89 22.74 43.02
CA PHE A 10 24.52 23.19 42.77
C PHE A 10 24.04 23.94 44.02
N PRO A 11 23.58 25.20 43.93
CA PRO A 11 22.97 25.86 45.07
C PRO A 11 21.57 25.32 45.29
N ASN A 12 21.33 24.91 46.55
CA ASN A 12 20.03 24.56 47.08
C ASN A 12 19.00 25.65 46.83
N LEU A 13 18.01 25.40 46.05
CA LEU A 13 16.84 26.20 45.79
C LEU A 13 15.60 25.66 46.48
N ILE A 14 15.67 25.46 47.78
CA ILE A 14 14.49 25.35 48.66
C ILE A 14 14.98 25.75 50.04
N PRO A 15 14.79 27.04 50.48
CA PRO A 15 13.69 27.32 51.39
C PRO A 15 13.14 28.75 51.25
N LEU A 16 12.01 28.90 50.62
CA LEU A 16 11.27 30.19 50.64
C LEU A 16 9.75 29.97 50.56
N ILE A 17 9.24 28.93 51.22
CA ILE A 17 7.77 28.77 51.37
C ILE A 17 7.30 28.61 52.82
N PHE A 18 8.18 28.60 53.82
CA PHE A 18 7.72 28.56 55.22
C PHE A 18 8.32 29.69 56.02
N GLY A 19 7.66 30.84 55.95
CA GLY A 19 7.98 31.99 56.78
C GLY A 19 6.96 33.09 56.66
N HIS A 20 5.71 32.80 57.02
CA HIS A 20 4.74 33.73 57.67
C HIS A 20 3.54 32.89 58.09
N ASN A 21 3.42 32.67 59.38
CA ASN A 21 2.21 32.19 60.05
C ASN A 21 1.12 33.29 59.92
N GLU A 22 0.38 33.31 58.86
CA GLU A 22 -0.97 33.88 58.83
C GLU A 22 -1.96 32.74 58.85
N VAL A 23 -2.78 32.75 59.87
CA VAL A 23 -3.92 31.86 60.09
C VAL A 23 -4.90 32.02 58.96
N LEU A 24 -4.69 31.26 57.86
CA LEU A 24 -5.74 31.09 56.85
C LEU A 24 -6.80 30.16 57.47
N GLY A 25 -7.93 30.77 57.85
CA GLY A 25 -9.04 30.11 58.48
C GLY A 25 -9.48 28.89 57.67
N LYS A 26 -9.99 27.87 58.37
CA LYS A 26 -10.47 26.59 57.84
C LYS A 26 -11.36 26.68 56.60
N GLN A 27 -11.93 27.82 56.29
CA GLN A 27 -12.76 28.06 55.10
C GLN A 27 -11.94 28.19 53.80
N GLY A 28 -10.64 28.62 53.83
CA GLY A 28 -9.81 28.75 52.63
C GLY A 28 -9.34 27.42 52.06
N ILE A 29 -9.20 26.40 52.92
CA ILE A 29 -8.73 25.07 52.51
C ILE A 29 -9.82 24.33 51.75
N TYR A 30 -11.09 24.49 52.14
CA TYR A 30 -12.23 23.81 51.47
C TYR A 30 -12.53 24.35 50.08
N MET A 31 -12.12 25.58 49.72
CA MET A 31 -12.33 26.16 48.39
C MET A 31 -11.20 25.78 47.39
N LEU A 32 -10.04 25.41 47.88
CA LEU A 32 -8.93 24.94 46.99
C LEU A 32 -9.12 23.50 46.49
N TYR A 33 -9.71 22.64 47.29
CA TYR A 33 -9.94 21.24 46.95
C TYR A 33 -10.84 21.02 45.71
N PRO A 34 -11.96 21.70 45.50
CA PRO A 34 -12.79 21.51 44.31
C PRO A 34 -12.13 22.06 43.05
N LYS A 35 -11.37 23.17 43.14
CA LYS A 35 -10.64 23.70 41.99
C LYS A 35 -9.47 22.83 41.60
N LEU A 36 -8.74 22.26 42.55
CA LEU A 36 -7.66 21.32 42.31
C LEU A 36 -8.19 19.99 41.72
N LYS A 37 -9.34 19.50 42.23
CA LYS A 37 -10.02 18.34 41.64
C LYS A 37 -10.50 18.59 40.22
N LEU A 38 -11.00 19.80 39.94
CA LEU A 38 -11.44 20.19 38.61
C LEU A 38 -10.24 20.30 37.64
N ILE A 39 -9.11 20.86 38.09
CA ILE A 39 -7.87 20.95 37.29
C ILE A 39 -7.30 19.55 37.02
N ILE A 40 -7.27 18.67 38.02
CA ILE A 40 -6.85 17.28 37.85
C ILE A 40 -7.83 16.52 36.94
N PHE A 41 -9.13 16.75 37.04
CA PHE A 41 -10.14 16.15 36.18
C PHE A 41 -10.06 16.68 34.75
N VAL A 42 -9.79 17.97 34.54
CA VAL A 42 -9.56 18.55 33.23
C VAL A 42 -8.22 18.09 32.63
N LEU A 43 -7.16 17.95 33.45
CA LEU A 43 -5.90 17.31 33.03
C LEU A 43 -6.06 15.83 32.71
N LEU A 44 -6.86 15.09 33.47
CA LEU A 44 -7.22 13.70 33.18
C LEU A 44 -8.13 13.53 31.97
N LEU A 45 -8.99 14.50 31.68
CA LEU A 45 -9.79 14.55 30.45
C LEU A 45 -8.96 14.95 29.21
N MET A 46 -7.82 15.62 29.42
CA MET A 46 -6.86 15.89 28.32
C MET A 46 -5.92 14.70 28.06
N ILE A 47 -5.89 13.69 28.93
CA ILE A 47 -5.34 12.36 28.62
C ILE A 47 -6.46 11.53 27.98
N THR A 48 -7.22 12.11 27.06
CA THR A 48 -8.02 11.31 26.14
C THR A 48 -7.06 10.49 25.33
N ASN A 49 -7.24 9.19 25.36
CA ASN A 49 -6.63 8.26 24.44
C ASN A 49 -6.47 8.90 23.07
N VAL A 50 -5.30 9.40 22.74
CA VAL A 50 -4.91 9.61 21.37
C VAL A 50 -4.77 8.19 20.82
N SER A 51 -5.88 7.56 20.51
CA SER A 51 -5.83 6.37 19.67
C SER A 51 -5.23 6.85 18.38
N GLY A 52 -4.07 6.32 18.01
CA GLY A 52 -3.42 6.67 16.78
C GLY A 52 -4.40 6.55 15.60
N GLU A 53 -4.28 7.43 14.65
CA GLU A 53 -5.06 7.33 13.42
C GLU A 53 -4.64 6.07 12.67
N THR A 54 -5.60 5.35 12.11
CA THR A 54 -5.33 4.16 11.31
C THR A 54 -5.58 4.45 9.83
N LEU A 55 -4.69 3.95 9.00
CA LEU A 55 -4.77 4.01 7.54
C LEU A 55 -4.76 2.59 6.97
N LYS A 56 -5.79 2.24 6.20
CA LYS A 56 -5.88 0.98 5.48
C LYS A 56 -5.43 1.16 4.04
N ILE A 57 -4.39 0.44 3.66
CA ILE A 57 -3.76 0.48 2.34
C ILE A 57 -4.00 -0.87 1.66
N ALA A 58 -4.43 -0.84 0.41
CA ALA A 58 -4.67 -2.04 -0.38
C ALA A 58 -4.10 -1.93 -1.80
N PHE A 59 -3.96 -3.08 -2.44
CA PHE A 59 -3.62 -3.20 -3.86
C PHE A 59 -4.50 -4.26 -4.52
N TRP A 60 -4.87 -4.02 -5.77
CA TRP A 60 -5.61 -4.98 -6.58
C TRP A 60 -5.27 -4.88 -8.07
N ASN A 61 -4.90 -5.99 -8.69
CA ASN A 61 -4.91 -6.16 -10.13
C ASN A 61 -6.35 -6.44 -10.56
N ILE A 62 -6.95 -5.56 -11.35
CA ILE A 62 -8.38 -5.60 -11.69
C ILE A 62 -8.71 -6.33 -12.99
N GLU A 63 -7.75 -7.05 -13.55
CA GLU A 63 -7.92 -7.84 -14.80
C GLU A 63 -8.45 -7.00 -15.97
N ASN A 64 -7.62 -6.08 -16.49
CA ASN A 64 -7.89 -5.34 -17.74
C ASN A 64 -9.19 -4.52 -17.73
N LEU A 65 -9.16 -3.32 -17.17
CA LEU A 65 -10.21 -2.33 -17.28
C LEU A 65 -9.91 -1.40 -18.45
N PHE A 66 -10.57 -1.66 -19.58
CA PHE A 66 -10.50 -0.88 -20.82
C PHE A 66 -11.84 -0.22 -21.07
N ASP A 67 -11.82 0.92 -21.77
CA ASP A 67 -13.03 1.51 -22.33
C ASP A 67 -13.46 0.79 -23.63
N LEU A 68 -14.45 1.34 -24.34
CA LEU A 68 -15.02 0.70 -25.52
C LEU A 68 -14.43 1.23 -26.84
N LEU A 69 -13.45 2.12 -26.76
CA LEU A 69 -12.83 2.75 -27.89
C LEU A 69 -11.52 2.05 -28.24
N ASP A 70 -11.20 1.95 -29.52
CA ASP A 70 -9.91 1.44 -30.00
C ASP A 70 -8.94 2.62 -30.09
N ASP A 71 -7.90 2.68 -29.22
CA ASP A 71 -6.84 3.67 -29.35
C ASP A 71 -5.84 3.23 -30.42
N PRO A 72 -5.68 3.99 -31.51
CA PRO A 72 -4.78 3.62 -32.61
C PRO A 72 -3.30 3.55 -32.21
N HIS A 73 -2.93 4.00 -31.02
CA HIS A 73 -1.55 4.01 -30.53
C HIS A 73 -1.22 2.85 -29.58
N THR A 74 -2.21 2.05 -29.19
CA THR A 74 -2.07 0.91 -28.27
C THR A 74 -2.61 -0.39 -28.87
N ASN A 75 -2.36 -1.52 -28.25
CA ASN A 75 -2.87 -2.83 -28.67
C ASN A 75 -4.06 -3.24 -27.77
N ASP A 76 -5.07 -2.42 -27.70
CA ASP A 76 -6.27 -2.58 -26.88
C ASP A 76 -7.51 -3.05 -27.70
N ASN A 77 -7.41 -3.11 -29.02
CA ASN A 77 -8.47 -3.41 -29.95
C ASN A 77 -9.30 -4.67 -29.62
N GLU A 78 -8.80 -5.60 -28.82
CA GLU A 78 -9.58 -6.75 -28.40
C GLU A 78 -10.71 -6.40 -27.42
N PHE A 79 -10.60 -5.26 -26.71
CA PHE A 79 -11.58 -4.76 -25.73
C PHE A 79 -12.56 -3.74 -26.32
N ALA A 80 -12.27 -3.16 -27.50
CA ALA A 80 -13.16 -2.24 -28.19
C ALA A 80 -14.50 -2.91 -28.56
N ILE A 81 -15.52 -2.09 -28.81
CA ILE A 81 -16.90 -2.55 -29.06
C ILE A 81 -17.03 -3.60 -30.19
N ASP A 82 -16.22 -3.48 -31.22
CA ASP A 82 -16.18 -4.42 -32.34
C ASP A 82 -14.95 -5.38 -32.26
N GLY A 83 -14.30 -5.42 -31.09
CA GLY A 83 -13.11 -6.22 -30.85
C GLY A 83 -13.40 -7.71 -30.63
N LYS A 84 -12.33 -8.48 -30.46
CA LYS A 84 -12.41 -9.97 -30.33
C LYS A 84 -13.21 -10.44 -29.11
N LYS A 85 -13.32 -9.63 -28.06
CA LYS A 85 -14.08 -9.95 -26.85
C LYS A 85 -15.56 -9.58 -26.97
N ASN A 86 -15.93 -8.85 -28.03
CA ASN A 86 -17.29 -8.33 -28.27
C ASN A 86 -17.80 -7.57 -27.02
N VAL A 87 -17.01 -6.64 -26.49
CA VAL A 87 -17.39 -5.88 -25.30
C VAL A 87 -18.52 -4.93 -25.66
N THR A 88 -19.65 -5.06 -24.99
CA THR A 88 -20.79 -4.14 -25.10
C THR A 88 -20.80 -3.19 -23.89
N GLN A 89 -21.65 -2.15 -23.96
CA GLN A 89 -21.84 -1.26 -22.81
C GLN A 89 -22.29 -2.03 -21.56
N GLU A 90 -23.16 -3.03 -21.70
CA GLU A 90 -23.65 -3.85 -20.59
C GLU A 90 -22.53 -4.68 -19.94
N ILE A 91 -21.57 -5.17 -20.76
CA ILE A 91 -20.41 -5.92 -20.24
C ILE A 91 -19.45 -4.98 -19.51
N TYR A 92 -19.22 -3.79 -20.05
CA TYR A 92 -18.41 -2.75 -19.42
C TYR A 92 -19.03 -2.31 -18.08
N ASP A 93 -20.35 -2.02 -18.07
CA ASP A 93 -21.06 -1.64 -16.86
C ASP A 93 -21.06 -2.75 -15.81
N LEU A 94 -21.16 -4.01 -16.24
CA LEU A 94 -21.03 -5.17 -15.34
C LEU A 94 -19.64 -5.23 -14.71
N LYS A 95 -18.57 -4.96 -15.49
CA LYS A 95 -17.20 -4.92 -14.99
C LYS A 95 -17.03 -3.83 -13.93
N LEU A 96 -17.46 -2.60 -14.23
CA LEU A 96 -17.42 -1.49 -13.28
C LEU A 96 -18.18 -1.81 -11.99
N LYS A 97 -19.40 -2.37 -12.10
CA LYS A 97 -20.22 -2.76 -10.97
C LYS A 97 -19.52 -3.80 -10.08
N ASN A 98 -18.94 -4.84 -10.69
CA ASN A 98 -18.28 -5.89 -9.94
C ASN A 98 -17.01 -5.37 -9.24
N MET A 99 -16.26 -4.47 -9.88
CA MET A 99 -15.11 -3.81 -9.28
C MET A 99 -15.51 -2.91 -8.11
N ALA A 100 -16.54 -2.08 -8.30
CA ALA A 100 -17.06 -1.22 -7.25
C ALA A 100 -17.52 -2.02 -6.02
N GLU A 101 -18.19 -3.15 -6.24
CA GLU A 101 -18.63 -4.05 -5.15
C GLU A 101 -17.42 -4.54 -4.30
N VAL A 102 -16.31 -4.92 -4.95
CA VAL A 102 -15.10 -5.36 -4.24
C VAL A 102 -14.44 -4.20 -3.51
N ILE A 103 -14.31 -3.03 -4.15
CA ILE A 103 -13.68 -1.85 -3.57
C ILE A 103 -14.47 -1.35 -2.35
N ASP A 104 -15.80 -1.30 -2.44
CA ASP A 104 -16.67 -0.90 -1.34
C ASP A 104 -16.59 -1.88 -0.17
N ALA A 105 -16.58 -3.19 -0.46
CA ALA A 105 -16.45 -4.22 0.57
C ALA A 105 -15.04 -4.26 1.20
N LEU A 106 -14.00 -3.92 0.44
CA LEU A 106 -12.63 -3.80 0.92
C LEU A 106 -12.48 -2.62 1.88
N ASP A 107 -13.22 -1.54 1.67
CA ASP A 107 -13.26 -0.32 2.49
C ASP A 107 -11.86 0.14 2.90
N THR A 108 -11.11 0.65 1.93
CA THR A 108 -9.71 1.06 2.09
C THR A 108 -9.55 2.57 1.96
N ASP A 109 -8.54 3.14 2.63
CA ASP A 109 -8.25 4.58 2.55
C ASP A 109 -7.34 4.91 1.36
N ILE A 110 -6.48 3.94 0.99
CA ILE A 110 -5.58 4.01 -0.18
C ILE A 110 -5.71 2.71 -0.94
N LEU A 111 -5.88 2.80 -2.26
CA LEU A 111 -5.98 1.66 -3.16
C LEU A 111 -5.06 1.83 -4.36
N GLY A 112 -4.01 1.02 -4.42
CA GLY A 112 -3.22 0.82 -5.64
C GLY A 112 -3.96 -0.10 -6.60
N LEU A 113 -3.99 0.25 -7.86
CA LEU A 113 -4.60 -0.52 -8.93
C LEU A 113 -3.61 -0.74 -10.07
N CYS A 114 -3.78 -1.82 -10.82
CA CYS A 114 -3.11 -2.01 -12.10
C CYS A 114 -4.04 -2.67 -13.14
N GLU A 115 -3.55 -2.72 -14.39
CA GLU A 115 -4.32 -3.10 -15.57
C GLU A 115 -5.48 -2.13 -15.87
N ILE A 116 -5.18 -0.85 -15.71
CA ILE A 116 -6.02 0.30 -16.02
C ILE A 116 -5.58 0.85 -17.37
N GLU A 117 -6.50 1.06 -18.27
CA GLU A 117 -6.18 1.65 -19.57
C GLU A 117 -5.85 3.13 -19.47
N ASN A 118 -6.75 3.92 -18.87
CA ASN A 118 -6.64 5.37 -18.91
C ASN A 118 -7.37 6.05 -17.75
N ARG A 119 -7.24 7.39 -17.69
CA ARG A 119 -7.91 8.19 -16.65
C ARG A 119 -9.44 8.22 -16.79
N PHE A 120 -9.99 7.96 -17.97
CA PHE A 120 -11.44 7.95 -18.18
C PHE A 120 -12.06 6.77 -17.42
N VAL A 121 -11.58 5.55 -17.65
CA VAL A 121 -12.10 4.35 -16.95
C VAL A 121 -11.94 4.45 -15.42
N LEU A 122 -10.89 5.10 -14.93
CA LEU A 122 -10.73 5.37 -13.50
C LEU A 122 -11.79 6.31 -12.93
N LYS A 123 -12.20 7.34 -13.68
CA LYS A 123 -13.28 8.23 -13.27
C LYS A 123 -14.63 7.51 -13.25
N GLU A 124 -14.91 6.68 -14.26
CA GLU A 124 -16.11 5.85 -14.30
C GLU A 124 -16.16 4.89 -13.11
N LEU A 125 -15.04 4.20 -12.84
CA LEU A 125 -14.94 3.32 -11.67
C LEU A 125 -15.12 4.10 -10.36
N ASN A 126 -14.46 5.26 -10.21
CA ASN A 126 -14.59 6.10 -9.02
C ASN A 126 -16.01 6.64 -8.81
N SER A 127 -16.76 6.83 -9.90
CA SER A 127 -18.16 7.25 -9.84
C SER A 127 -19.11 6.12 -9.42
N ALA A 128 -18.66 4.86 -9.57
CA ALA A 128 -19.42 3.68 -9.21
C ALA A 128 -19.21 3.22 -7.74
N VAL A 129 -18.11 3.65 -7.10
CA VAL A 129 -17.81 3.31 -5.71
C VAL A 129 -18.43 4.29 -4.73
N ALA A 130 -18.73 3.85 -3.50
CA ALA A 130 -19.38 4.65 -2.48
C ALA A 130 -18.50 5.78 -1.91
N ARG A 131 -17.17 5.57 -1.86
CA ARG A 131 -16.19 6.54 -1.33
C ARG A 131 -15.72 7.48 -2.44
N ASP A 132 -15.71 8.79 -2.19
CA ASP A 132 -15.17 9.80 -3.12
C ASP A 132 -13.64 9.84 -3.05
N TYR A 133 -12.98 8.95 -3.77
CA TYR A 133 -11.53 8.95 -3.89
C TYR A 133 -11.04 10.07 -4.81
N LYS A 134 -9.81 10.51 -4.59
CA LYS A 134 -9.01 11.24 -5.57
C LYS A 134 -8.11 10.25 -6.31
N ILE A 135 -7.75 10.60 -7.54
CA ILE A 135 -7.06 9.72 -8.48
C ILE A 135 -5.69 10.29 -8.81
N ILE A 136 -4.65 9.48 -8.66
CA ILE A 136 -3.31 9.72 -9.23
C ILE A 136 -3.08 8.67 -10.30
N HIS A 137 -2.78 9.12 -11.52
CA HIS A 137 -2.58 8.28 -12.69
C HIS A 137 -1.73 9.01 -13.73
N TYR A 138 -0.82 8.29 -14.33
CA TYR A 138 0.01 8.69 -15.46
C TYR A 138 -0.03 7.62 -16.52
N ASP A 139 -0.15 8.04 -17.79
CA ASP A 139 -0.04 7.12 -18.91
C ASP A 139 1.40 6.60 -19.00
N SER A 140 1.58 5.31 -19.16
CA SER A 140 2.88 4.64 -19.30
C SER A 140 3.09 4.15 -20.73
N PRO A 141 4.33 3.86 -21.14
CA PRO A 141 4.61 3.46 -22.52
C PRO A 141 4.27 1.99 -22.85
N ASP A 142 3.51 1.27 -22.00
CA ASP A 142 3.14 -0.13 -22.29
C ASP A 142 2.33 -0.22 -23.59
N ASN A 143 2.73 -1.15 -24.48
CA ASN A 143 2.08 -1.30 -25.81
C ASN A 143 0.60 -1.69 -25.75
N ARG A 144 0.10 -2.19 -24.63
CA ARG A 144 -1.32 -2.52 -24.44
C ARG A 144 -2.13 -1.34 -23.94
N GLY A 145 -1.45 -0.22 -23.59
CA GLY A 145 -2.09 0.93 -22.99
C GLY A 145 -2.60 0.64 -21.57
N ILE A 146 -1.89 -0.18 -20.78
CA ILE A 146 -2.28 -0.42 -19.40
C ILE A 146 -1.30 0.20 -18.43
N ASP A 147 -1.84 0.73 -17.34
CA ASP A 147 -1.14 1.52 -16.35
C ASP A 147 -1.33 1.01 -14.94
N VAL A 148 -0.69 1.71 -14.01
CA VAL A 148 -0.94 1.66 -12.57
C VAL A 148 -1.58 2.97 -12.10
N ALA A 149 -2.38 2.90 -11.05
CA ALA A 149 -3.04 4.06 -10.47
C ALA A 149 -3.10 3.98 -8.95
N LEU A 150 -3.29 5.13 -8.30
CA LEU A 150 -3.61 5.23 -6.88
C LEU A 150 -4.92 5.99 -6.68
N LEU A 151 -5.85 5.37 -5.96
CA LEU A 151 -7.03 6.02 -5.41
C LEU A 151 -6.78 6.30 -3.92
N TYR A 152 -7.14 7.49 -3.43
CA TYR A 152 -6.94 7.85 -2.03
C TYR A 152 -8.07 8.69 -1.46
N ASP A 153 -8.36 8.52 -0.18
CA ASP A 153 -9.28 9.37 0.57
C ASP A 153 -8.59 10.68 0.98
N PRO A 154 -8.97 11.85 0.41
CA PRO A 154 -8.33 13.12 0.72
C PRO A 154 -8.60 13.62 2.14
N LYS A 155 -9.48 12.96 2.89
CA LYS A 155 -9.73 13.24 4.32
C LYS A 155 -8.70 12.58 5.22
N LYS A 156 -7.98 11.57 4.71
CA LYS A 156 -7.00 10.76 5.44
C LYS A 156 -5.56 11.17 5.15
N ILE A 157 -5.25 11.47 3.91
CA ILE A 157 -3.88 11.80 3.48
C ILE A 157 -3.84 13.05 2.63
N THR A 158 -2.70 13.73 2.67
CA THR A 158 -2.38 14.85 1.80
C THR A 158 -1.26 14.46 0.86
N ILE A 159 -1.47 14.59 -0.44
CA ILE A 159 -0.42 14.32 -1.43
C ILE A 159 0.48 15.54 -1.58
N ILE A 160 1.78 15.32 -1.47
CA ILE A 160 2.83 16.34 -1.63
C ILE A 160 3.40 16.30 -3.04
N HIS A 161 3.71 15.09 -3.53
CA HIS A 161 4.28 14.89 -4.86
C HIS A 161 3.87 13.54 -5.43
N SER A 162 3.82 13.44 -6.74
CA SER A 162 3.72 12.16 -7.43
C SER A 162 4.42 12.22 -8.78
N GLU A 163 5.00 11.10 -9.19
CA GLU A 163 5.66 10.99 -10.49
C GLU A 163 5.63 9.55 -11.03
N PRO A 164 5.65 9.35 -12.34
CA PRO A 164 5.95 8.07 -12.96
C PRO A 164 7.46 7.84 -12.90
N VAL A 165 7.90 6.68 -12.43
CA VAL A 165 9.31 6.25 -12.45
C VAL A 165 9.49 5.26 -13.59
N SER A 166 10.17 5.69 -14.64
CA SER A 166 10.29 4.92 -15.88
C SER A 166 11.16 3.69 -15.72
N VAL A 167 10.64 2.55 -16.14
CA VAL A 167 11.32 1.25 -16.14
C VAL A 167 11.92 0.99 -17.52
N ILE A 168 13.25 0.98 -17.59
CA ILE A 168 13.99 0.66 -18.82
C ILE A 168 14.33 -0.83 -18.82
N LEU A 169 13.71 -1.57 -19.75
CA LEU A 169 13.97 -3.00 -19.90
C LEU A 169 15.23 -3.26 -20.72
N PRO A 170 15.92 -4.40 -20.54
CA PRO A 170 17.05 -4.82 -21.37
C PRO A 170 16.62 -5.31 -22.75
N THR A 171 15.53 -4.77 -23.27
CA THR A 171 14.95 -5.00 -24.60
C THR A 171 14.33 -3.69 -25.09
N ASP A 172 14.08 -3.56 -26.38
CA ASP A 172 13.38 -2.38 -26.94
C ASP A 172 11.88 -2.35 -26.62
N ARG A 173 11.37 -3.32 -25.86
CA ARG A 173 9.97 -3.40 -25.49
C ARG A 173 9.66 -2.47 -24.32
N PRO A 174 8.73 -1.52 -24.45
CA PRO A 174 8.30 -0.69 -23.33
C PRO A 174 7.48 -1.48 -22.32
N THR A 175 7.38 -0.94 -21.11
CA THR A 175 6.57 -1.51 -20.03
C THR A 175 5.96 -0.39 -19.18
N ARG A 176 5.14 -0.77 -18.21
CA ARG A 176 4.54 0.17 -17.26
C ARG A 176 5.61 0.86 -16.43
N ASP A 177 5.37 2.14 -16.18
CA ASP A 177 6.12 2.88 -15.17
C ASP A 177 5.69 2.45 -13.75
N ILE A 178 6.55 2.71 -12.77
CA ILE A 178 6.21 2.58 -11.36
C ILE A 178 5.61 3.91 -10.91
N LEU A 179 4.45 3.91 -10.28
CA LEU A 179 3.91 5.13 -9.69
C LEU A 179 4.54 5.35 -8.31
N TYR A 180 5.22 6.47 -8.14
CA TYR A 180 5.69 6.97 -6.86
C TYR A 180 4.79 8.10 -6.36
N VAL A 181 4.46 8.06 -5.08
CA VAL A 181 3.66 9.08 -4.41
C VAL A 181 4.27 9.39 -3.06
N ASP A 182 4.51 10.68 -2.83
CA ASP A 182 4.90 11.25 -1.55
C ASP A 182 3.68 11.91 -0.91
N ALA A 183 3.34 11.49 0.31
CA ALA A 183 2.13 11.88 1.01
C ALA A 183 2.40 12.15 2.49
N ILE A 184 1.50 12.88 3.14
CA ILE A 184 1.49 13.06 4.60
C ILE A 184 0.28 12.33 5.19
N PHE A 185 0.54 11.49 6.18
CA PHE A 185 -0.45 10.89 7.06
C PHE A 185 -0.11 11.18 8.52
N ALA A 186 -1.05 11.71 9.29
CA ALA A 186 -0.85 12.04 10.72
C ALA A 186 0.45 12.85 10.99
N GLN A 187 0.75 13.83 10.13
CA GLN A 187 1.93 14.71 10.16
C GLN A 187 3.27 14.00 9.89
N THR A 188 3.25 12.79 9.37
CA THR A 188 4.44 12.01 8.98
C THR A 188 4.45 11.78 7.49
N ASP A 189 5.64 11.90 6.88
CA ASP A 189 5.84 11.59 5.46
C ASP A 189 5.64 10.09 5.23
N LEU A 190 4.91 9.75 4.17
CA LEU A 190 4.60 8.38 3.77
C LEU A 190 4.84 8.23 2.27
N HIS A 191 5.79 7.38 1.93
CA HIS A 191 6.14 7.09 0.53
C HIS A 191 5.43 5.84 0.05
N LEU A 192 4.70 5.96 -1.06
CA LEU A 192 3.91 4.89 -1.64
C LEU A 192 4.41 4.56 -3.05
N PHE A 193 4.50 3.27 -3.37
CA PHE A 193 4.85 2.80 -4.70
C PHE A 193 3.79 1.83 -5.20
N VAL A 194 3.26 2.07 -6.41
CA VAL A 194 2.37 1.13 -7.10
C VAL A 194 3.09 0.54 -8.29
N ASN A 195 3.10 -0.79 -8.39
CA ASN A 195 3.90 -1.54 -9.35
C ASN A 195 3.04 -2.51 -10.15
N HIS A 196 3.41 -2.72 -11.43
CA HIS A 196 2.98 -3.87 -12.21
C HIS A 196 4.14 -4.32 -13.11
N TRP A 197 4.91 -5.30 -12.66
CA TRP A 197 6.11 -5.74 -13.37
C TRP A 197 5.79 -6.62 -14.58
N PRO A 198 6.77 -6.82 -15.50
CA PRO A 198 6.58 -7.66 -16.66
C PRO A 198 6.16 -9.08 -16.31
N SER A 199 5.08 -9.55 -16.96
CA SER A 199 4.53 -10.89 -16.71
C SER A 199 5.44 -12.00 -17.22
N LYS A 200 5.15 -13.25 -16.82
CA LYS A 200 5.83 -14.45 -17.31
C LYS A 200 5.38 -14.87 -18.72
N TYR A 201 4.58 -14.03 -19.41
CA TYR A 201 4.13 -14.29 -20.78
C TYR A 201 5.32 -14.37 -21.74
N GLY A 202 5.27 -15.32 -22.68
CA GLY A 202 6.38 -15.59 -23.59
C GLY A 202 7.51 -16.45 -23.00
N GLY A 203 7.37 -16.86 -21.72
CA GLY A 203 8.26 -17.79 -21.05
C GLY A 203 8.87 -17.27 -19.75
N ALA A 204 8.66 -18.00 -18.67
CA ALA A 204 9.09 -17.62 -17.33
C ALA A 204 10.60 -17.29 -17.23
N LYS A 205 11.45 -18.10 -17.88
CA LYS A 205 12.90 -17.87 -17.88
C LYS A 205 13.32 -16.64 -18.69
N LYS A 206 12.65 -16.39 -19.82
CA LYS A 206 12.96 -15.24 -20.70
C LYS A 206 12.59 -13.90 -20.06
N SER A 207 11.59 -13.90 -19.19
CA SER A 207 11.10 -12.68 -18.52
C SER A 207 11.81 -12.37 -17.21
N ILE A 208 12.70 -13.24 -16.69
CA ILE A 208 13.49 -12.98 -15.47
C ILE A 208 14.26 -11.65 -15.55
N PRO A 209 15.05 -11.36 -16.63
CA PRO A 209 15.78 -10.10 -16.70
C PRO A 209 14.89 -8.87 -16.75
N LEU A 210 13.67 -9.01 -17.26
CA LEU A 210 12.71 -7.90 -17.35
C LEU A 210 12.22 -7.50 -15.95
N ARG A 211 11.86 -8.48 -15.12
CA ARG A 211 11.46 -8.22 -13.72
C ARG A 211 12.63 -7.78 -12.86
N ALA A 212 13.83 -8.30 -13.11
CA ALA A 212 15.03 -7.82 -12.44
C ALA A 212 15.27 -6.32 -12.70
N ALA A 213 15.11 -5.87 -13.96
CA ALA A 213 15.25 -4.45 -14.30
C ALA A 213 14.19 -3.57 -13.62
N ALA A 214 12.93 -4.03 -13.53
CA ALA A 214 11.88 -3.31 -12.80
C ALA A 214 12.20 -3.25 -11.29
N ALA A 215 12.66 -4.35 -10.71
CA ALA A 215 13.08 -4.43 -9.31
C ALA A 215 14.24 -3.48 -8.99
N GLU A 216 15.27 -3.43 -9.84
CA GLU A 216 16.42 -2.54 -9.68
C GLU A 216 16.04 -1.07 -9.82
N THR A 217 15.10 -0.75 -10.72
CA THR A 217 14.55 0.61 -10.86
C THR A 217 13.85 1.03 -9.59
N LEU A 218 12.96 0.19 -9.05
CA LEU A 218 12.28 0.45 -7.78
C LEU A 218 13.28 0.58 -6.63
N ARG A 219 14.23 -0.35 -6.51
CA ARG A 219 15.26 -0.32 -5.48
C ARG A 219 16.05 0.98 -5.47
N LYS A 220 16.52 1.46 -6.62
CA LYS A 220 17.24 2.75 -6.74
C LYS A 220 16.41 3.91 -6.21
N LYS A 221 15.11 3.97 -6.51
CA LYS A 221 14.24 5.03 -6.01
C LYS A 221 14.05 4.91 -4.49
N VAL A 222 13.83 3.72 -3.96
CA VAL A 222 13.74 3.44 -2.52
C VAL A 222 15.04 3.83 -1.81
N GLU A 223 16.19 3.41 -2.32
CA GLU A 223 17.50 3.76 -1.75
C GLU A 223 17.74 5.27 -1.74
N SER A 224 17.28 5.99 -2.76
CA SER A 224 17.40 7.47 -2.78
C SER A 224 16.62 8.13 -1.64
N ILE A 225 15.51 7.55 -1.18
CA ILE A 225 14.75 8.00 -0.01
C ILE A 225 15.52 7.63 1.26
N LEU A 226 15.89 6.35 1.41
CA LEU A 226 16.54 5.82 2.62
C LEU A 226 17.95 6.40 2.86
N ILE A 227 18.63 6.96 1.85
CA ILE A 227 19.88 7.71 2.01
C ILE A 227 19.64 9.02 2.77
N HIS A 228 18.53 9.68 2.54
CA HIS A 228 18.18 10.93 3.22
C HIS A 228 17.65 10.69 4.63
N ASP A 229 16.81 9.68 4.79
CA ASP A 229 16.28 9.24 6.08
C ASP A 229 16.10 7.72 6.09
N ARG A 230 16.87 7.03 6.94
CA ARG A 230 16.84 5.57 7.06
C ARG A 230 15.53 5.03 7.64
N ASP A 231 14.87 5.88 8.41
CA ASP A 231 13.63 5.53 9.10
C ASP A 231 12.39 5.97 8.33
N SER A 232 12.57 6.40 7.05
CA SER A 232 11.45 6.76 6.16
C SER A 232 10.39 5.66 6.08
N GLU A 233 9.14 6.10 6.11
CA GLU A 233 7.95 5.26 6.06
C GLU A 233 7.60 4.92 4.60
N ILE A 234 7.89 3.72 4.15
CA ILE A 234 7.69 3.30 2.76
C ILE A 234 6.74 2.11 2.69
N VAL A 235 5.73 2.18 1.82
CA VAL A 235 4.88 1.05 1.44
C VAL A 235 4.97 0.83 -0.07
N ILE A 236 5.38 -0.35 -0.46
CA ILE A 236 5.41 -0.81 -1.84
C ILE A 236 4.29 -1.81 -2.02
N MET A 237 3.48 -1.60 -3.03
CA MET A 237 2.39 -2.50 -3.41
C MET A 237 2.44 -2.79 -4.90
N GLY A 238 1.97 -3.95 -5.32
CA GLY A 238 1.90 -4.26 -6.75
C GLY A 238 1.80 -5.74 -7.09
N ASP A 239 1.42 -6.00 -8.33
CA ASP A 239 1.62 -7.28 -8.99
C ASP A 239 3.05 -7.35 -9.54
N LEU A 240 3.93 -8.04 -8.82
CA LEU A 240 5.33 -8.19 -9.18
C LEU A 240 5.58 -9.36 -10.13
N ASN A 241 4.53 -10.13 -10.47
CA ASN A 241 4.60 -11.29 -11.36
C ASN A 241 5.67 -12.33 -11.01
N ASP A 242 6.18 -12.28 -9.79
CA ASP A 242 7.13 -13.23 -9.19
C ASP A 242 6.72 -13.52 -7.73
N GLU A 243 7.16 -14.66 -7.22
CA GLU A 243 6.95 -15.06 -5.83
C GLU A 243 7.89 -14.29 -4.89
N PRO A 244 7.58 -14.15 -3.58
CA PRO A 244 8.46 -13.47 -2.61
C PRO A 244 9.90 -13.98 -2.56
N ILE A 245 10.13 -15.24 -2.94
CA ILE A 245 11.45 -15.90 -2.96
C ILE A 245 12.18 -15.76 -4.29
N ASP A 246 11.49 -15.31 -5.35
CA ASP A 246 12.11 -15.16 -6.67
C ASP A 246 13.19 -14.06 -6.64
N PRO A 247 14.28 -14.20 -7.41
CA PRO A 247 15.43 -13.30 -7.35
C PRO A 247 15.09 -11.81 -7.58
N SER A 248 14.09 -11.50 -8.41
CA SER A 248 13.66 -10.12 -8.63
C SER A 248 13.21 -9.44 -7.33
N VAL A 249 12.49 -10.17 -6.47
CA VAL A 249 11.98 -9.66 -5.19
C VAL A 249 13.02 -9.78 -4.09
N SER A 250 13.62 -10.97 -3.93
CA SER A 250 14.49 -11.25 -2.78
C SER A 250 15.92 -10.69 -2.93
N ILE A 251 16.44 -10.56 -4.15
CA ILE A 251 17.81 -10.12 -4.44
C ILE A 251 17.82 -8.72 -5.07
N HIS A 252 17.17 -8.56 -6.25
CA HIS A 252 17.24 -7.30 -6.99
C HIS A 252 16.53 -6.16 -6.28
N LEU A 253 15.35 -6.41 -5.70
CA LEU A 253 14.67 -5.44 -4.84
C LEU A 253 15.27 -5.41 -3.42
N GLY A 254 15.74 -6.54 -2.91
CA GLY A 254 16.26 -6.67 -1.56
C GLY A 254 15.16 -6.75 -0.50
N ALA A 255 14.07 -7.45 -0.79
CA ALA A 255 12.96 -7.65 0.12
C ALA A 255 12.95 -9.08 0.69
N SER A 256 13.02 -9.22 2.01
CA SER A 256 12.94 -10.51 2.72
C SER A 256 11.56 -10.71 3.35
N MET A 257 11.09 -11.94 3.36
CA MET A 257 9.95 -12.35 4.19
C MET A 257 10.32 -12.57 5.66
N ASP A 258 11.58 -12.48 6.01
CA ASP A 258 12.07 -12.64 7.36
C ASP A 258 12.55 -11.29 7.90
N LEU A 259 11.82 -10.74 8.88
CA LEU A 259 12.12 -9.44 9.47
C LEU A 259 13.55 -9.40 10.06
N ASP A 260 14.03 -10.52 10.60
CA ASP A 260 15.37 -10.59 11.17
C ASP A 260 16.50 -10.41 10.14
N GLN A 261 16.20 -10.50 8.85
CA GLN A 261 17.14 -10.27 7.76
C GLN A 261 17.15 -8.81 7.29
N VAL A 262 16.10 -8.05 7.59
CA VAL A 262 15.99 -6.64 7.18
C VAL A 262 17.07 -5.81 7.87
N GLY A 263 17.72 -4.93 7.10
CA GLY A 263 18.90 -4.17 7.56
C GLY A 263 20.21 -4.95 7.59
N LYS A 264 20.23 -6.22 7.09
CA LYS A 264 21.44 -7.04 6.98
C LYS A 264 21.84 -7.23 5.51
N GLY A 265 23.11 -6.91 5.19
CA GLY A 265 23.61 -7.01 3.83
C GLY A 265 22.79 -6.19 2.85
N GLU A 266 22.34 -6.84 1.77
CA GLU A 266 21.56 -6.20 0.70
C GLU A 266 20.04 -6.18 0.96
N THR A 267 19.57 -6.73 2.08
CA THR A 267 18.15 -6.77 2.43
C THR A 267 17.75 -5.49 3.13
N ILE A 268 16.96 -4.67 2.47
CA ILE A 268 16.56 -3.33 2.95
C ILE A 268 15.06 -3.21 3.24
N LEU A 269 14.26 -4.19 2.84
CA LEU A 269 12.80 -4.15 2.90
C LEU A 269 12.22 -5.43 3.49
N TRP A 270 11.04 -5.33 4.06
CA TRP A 270 10.28 -6.46 4.60
C TRP A 270 9.04 -6.75 3.79
N ASN A 271 8.97 -7.96 3.20
CA ASN A 271 7.79 -8.47 2.50
C ASN A 271 6.82 -9.13 3.51
N VAL A 272 5.71 -8.47 3.77
CA VAL A 272 4.73 -8.91 4.77
C VAL A 272 3.79 -10.01 4.28
N MET A 273 3.96 -10.51 3.04
CA MET A 273 3.14 -11.58 2.44
C MET A 273 3.57 -13.01 2.84
N LYS A 274 4.52 -13.16 3.76
CA LYS A 274 5.02 -14.46 4.26
C LYS A 274 3.93 -15.47 4.63
N PRO A 275 2.85 -15.10 5.35
CA PRO A 275 1.81 -16.05 5.73
C PRO A 275 1.14 -16.73 4.53
N TRP A 276 0.86 -15.98 3.46
CA TRP A 276 0.18 -16.49 2.26
C TRP A 276 1.11 -17.27 1.35
N HIS A 277 2.36 -16.89 1.25
CA HIS A 277 3.36 -17.66 0.50
C HIS A 277 3.61 -19.05 1.12
N ARG A 278 3.55 -19.19 2.44
CA ARG A 278 3.73 -20.46 3.15
C ARG A 278 2.45 -21.29 3.24
N ASN A 279 1.29 -20.64 3.22
CA ASN A 279 0.01 -21.33 3.27
C ASN A 279 -0.41 -21.77 1.86
N LYS A 280 -0.53 -23.06 1.65
CA LYS A 280 -0.94 -23.61 0.35
C LYS A 280 -2.38 -23.26 -0.04
N GLU A 281 -3.21 -22.86 0.91
CA GLU A 281 -4.60 -22.47 0.69
C GLU A 281 -4.75 -20.97 0.43
N GLY A 282 -3.79 -20.16 0.87
CA GLY A 282 -3.73 -18.72 0.61
C GLY A 282 -3.04 -18.43 -0.71
N SER A 283 -3.62 -17.53 -1.51
CA SER A 283 -2.96 -17.05 -2.73
C SER A 283 -3.60 -15.75 -3.19
N THR A 284 -2.81 -14.93 -3.87
CA THR A 284 -3.34 -13.75 -4.56
C THR A 284 -3.70 -14.08 -6.02
N TYR A 285 -3.07 -15.12 -6.56
CA TYR A 285 -3.24 -15.58 -7.94
C TYR A 285 -3.19 -17.12 -8.00
N LYS A 286 -3.86 -17.73 -8.96
CA LYS A 286 -3.82 -19.19 -9.15
C LYS A 286 -3.60 -19.55 -10.63
N TYR A 287 -2.55 -20.31 -10.91
CA TYR A 287 -2.21 -20.73 -12.26
C TYR A 287 -1.87 -22.22 -12.33
N SER A 288 -2.42 -22.94 -13.30
CA SER A 288 -2.19 -24.38 -13.51
C SER A 288 -2.35 -25.22 -12.22
N GLY A 289 -3.35 -24.91 -11.40
CA GLY A 289 -3.62 -25.59 -10.14
C GLY A 289 -2.74 -25.17 -8.96
N LYS A 290 -1.77 -24.28 -9.18
CA LYS A 290 -0.85 -23.81 -8.14
C LYS A 290 -1.28 -22.45 -7.60
N ASN A 291 -1.34 -22.33 -6.30
CA ASN A 291 -1.51 -21.06 -5.61
C ASN A 291 -0.19 -20.29 -5.65
N MET A 292 -0.28 -19.00 -5.97
CA MET A 292 0.85 -18.08 -6.13
C MET A 292 0.61 -16.78 -5.37
N VAL A 293 1.67 -16.14 -4.90
CA VAL A 293 1.65 -14.80 -4.32
C VAL A 293 2.42 -13.88 -5.26
N TYR A 294 1.73 -13.26 -6.22
CA TYR A 294 2.29 -12.32 -7.19
C TYR A 294 2.02 -10.88 -6.81
N ASP A 295 0.97 -10.67 -6.00
CA ASP A 295 0.62 -9.37 -5.45
C ASP A 295 1.30 -9.22 -4.09
N HIS A 296 2.03 -8.12 -3.91
CA HIS A 296 2.90 -7.91 -2.76
C HIS A 296 2.56 -6.63 -2.01
N LEU A 297 2.72 -6.72 -0.69
CA LEU A 297 2.87 -5.59 0.21
C LEU A 297 4.25 -5.70 0.85
N ILE A 298 5.07 -4.67 0.67
CA ILE A 298 6.46 -4.63 1.15
C ILE A 298 6.65 -3.31 1.85
N ILE A 299 7.27 -3.31 3.03
CA ILE A 299 7.44 -2.12 3.86
C ILE A 299 8.91 -1.88 4.22
N SER A 300 9.23 -0.62 4.51
CA SER A 300 10.54 -0.22 5.04
C SER A 300 10.70 -0.56 6.52
N PRO A 301 11.93 -0.55 7.05
CA PRO A 301 12.19 -0.66 8.49
C PRO A 301 11.47 0.39 9.33
N GLY A 302 11.31 1.64 8.85
CA GLY A 302 10.59 2.71 9.57
C GLY A 302 9.21 2.28 10.05
N LEU A 303 8.46 1.56 9.23
CA LEU A 303 7.15 1.02 9.62
C LEU A 303 7.21 -0.16 10.64
N THR A 304 8.39 -0.53 11.13
CA THR A 304 8.58 -1.60 12.14
C THR A 304 9.07 -1.09 13.49
N ASP A 305 9.58 0.13 13.57
CA ASP A 305 10.23 0.67 14.77
C ASP A 305 9.29 1.43 15.72
N SER A 306 8.10 1.78 15.28
CA SER A 306 7.08 2.51 16.04
C SER A 306 7.51 3.92 16.49
N LEU A 307 8.34 4.61 15.69
CA LEU A 307 8.76 5.97 16.01
C LEU A 307 7.66 6.99 15.67
N SER A 308 7.09 6.91 14.46
CA SER A 308 6.04 7.80 13.95
C SER A 308 4.83 7.05 13.43
N LEU A 309 5.00 6.28 12.36
CA LEU A 309 4.00 5.33 11.86
C LEU A 309 4.48 3.91 12.12
N LYS A 310 3.57 2.99 12.24
CA LYS A 310 3.92 1.57 12.33
C LYS A 310 2.91 0.69 11.61
N TRP A 311 3.39 -0.38 11.04
CA TRP A 311 2.55 -1.47 10.57
C TRP A 311 1.79 -2.11 11.75
N VAL A 312 0.48 -2.24 11.61
CA VAL A 312 -0.34 -2.92 12.62
C VAL A 312 -0.14 -4.42 12.50
N GLN A 313 0.39 -5.02 13.54
CA GLN A 313 0.71 -6.45 13.55
C GLN A 313 -0.51 -7.31 13.17
N ASN A 314 -0.31 -8.29 12.27
CA ASN A 314 -1.35 -9.18 11.75
C ASN A 314 -2.49 -8.48 10.99
N SER A 315 -2.31 -7.24 10.57
CA SER A 315 -3.32 -6.52 9.77
C SER A 315 -3.24 -6.81 8.28
N THR A 316 -2.13 -7.41 7.81
CA THR A 316 -1.99 -7.79 6.40
C THR A 316 -2.93 -8.92 6.06
N GLY A 317 -3.60 -8.84 4.92
CA GLY A 317 -4.58 -9.83 4.48
C GLY A 317 -4.70 -9.96 2.96
N VAL A 318 -5.21 -11.09 2.53
CA VAL A 318 -5.81 -11.27 1.21
C VAL A 318 -7.31 -11.11 1.40
N PHE A 319 -7.93 -10.23 0.63
CA PHE A 319 -9.38 -10.02 0.66
C PHE A 319 -10.04 -11.12 -0.16
N ASP A 320 -10.59 -12.11 0.54
CA ASP A 320 -11.09 -13.35 -0.03
C ASP A 320 -12.51 -13.65 0.49
N GLY A 321 -13.25 -14.43 -0.28
CA GLY A 321 -14.58 -14.91 0.08
C GLY A 321 -15.14 -15.82 -1.01
N GLU A 322 -16.08 -16.69 -0.63
CA GLU A 322 -16.68 -17.66 -1.54
C GLU A 322 -17.20 -17.05 -2.85
N LYS A 323 -17.85 -15.89 -2.78
CA LYS A 323 -18.38 -15.22 -3.99
C LYS A 323 -17.31 -14.73 -4.97
N TYR A 324 -16.07 -14.54 -4.50
CA TYR A 324 -14.95 -14.08 -5.30
C TYR A 324 -14.16 -15.25 -5.92
N ARG A 325 -14.61 -16.47 -5.66
CA ARG A 325 -14.01 -17.68 -6.20
C ARG A 325 -14.91 -18.35 -7.21
N GLN A 326 -14.30 -19.00 -8.19
CA GLN A 326 -15.00 -19.83 -9.16
C GLN A 326 -15.39 -21.15 -8.50
N HIS A 327 -16.65 -21.57 -8.71
CA HIS A 327 -17.19 -22.82 -8.17
C HIS A 327 -17.35 -23.87 -9.23
N GLY A 328 -16.91 -25.08 -8.88
CA GLY A 328 -17.08 -26.28 -9.68
C GLY A 328 -16.16 -26.39 -10.89
N GLY A 329 -16.01 -27.62 -11.37
CA GLY A 329 -15.22 -27.95 -12.56
C GLY A 329 -13.70 -27.82 -12.35
N LYS A 330 -12.96 -27.65 -13.46
CA LYS A 330 -11.50 -27.60 -13.50
C LYS A 330 -10.90 -26.42 -12.71
N TYR A 331 -11.64 -25.33 -12.60
CA TYR A 331 -11.17 -24.06 -12.02
C TYR A 331 -11.80 -23.78 -10.66
N ASP A 332 -12.29 -24.81 -9.99
CA ASP A 332 -12.82 -24.69 -8.63
C ASP A 332 -11.79 -24.06 -7.67
N GLY A 333 -12.25 -23.06 -6.88
CA GLY A 333 -11.40 -22.31 -5.95
C GLY A 333 -10.37 -21.36 -6.59
N TYR A 334 -10.42 -21.11 -7.90
CA TYR A 334 -9.66 -20.03 -8.53
C TYR A 334 -10.34 -18.68 -8.22
N PRO A 335 -9.61 -17.55 -8.24
CA PRO A 335 -10.25 -16.25 -8.29
C PRO A 335 -11.28 -16.23 -9.42
N PHE A 336 -12.47 -15.68 -9.17
CA PHE A 336 -13.53 -15.64 -10.17
C PHE A 336 -13.24 -14.47 -11.12
N ARG A 337 -12.47 -14.78 -12.14
CA ARG A 337 -12.01 -13.84 -13.16
C ARG A 337 -13.15 -13.33 -14.04
N PHE A 338 -12.95 -12.17 -14.63
CA PHE A 338 -13.93 -11.57 -15.54
C PHE A 338 -13.87 -12.23 -16.92
N TRP A 339 -12.66 -12.51 -17.43
CA TRP A 339 -12.43 -13.12 -18.74
C TRP A 339 -11.70 -14.47 -18.64
N ALA A 340 -12.04 -15.38 -19.54
CA ALA A 340 -11.27 -16.59 -19.82
C ALA A 340 -10.90 -16.63 -21.32
N GLY A 341 -9.77 -16.02 -21.68
CA GLY A 341 -9.47 -15.67 -23.07
C GLY A 341 -10.49 -14.68 -23.60
N ASN A 342 -11.20 -15.02 -24.68
CA ASN A 342 -12.26 -14.16 -25.24
C ASN A 342 -13.67 -14.47 -24.66
N ARG A 343 -13.79 -15.43 -23.73
CA ARG A 343 -15.07 -15.80 -23.15
C ARG A 343 -15.32 -14.98 -21.88
N LEU A 344 -16.44 -14.27 -21.83
CA LEU A 344 -16.94 -13.62 -20.64
C LEU A 344 -17.34 -14.67 -19.58
N LEU A 345 -16.80 -14.57 -18.39
CA LEU A 345 -17.26 -15.30 -17.21
C LEU A 345 -18.08 -14.42 -16.27
N GLY A 346 -17.86 -13.11 -16.30
CA GLY A 346 -18.60 -12.12 -15.51
C GLY A 346 -18.26 -12.12 -14.03
N GLY A 347 -17.07 -12.58 -13.66
CA GLY A 347 -16.56 -12.52 -12.29
C GLY A 347 -15.97 -11.15 -11.94
N TYR A 348 -14.94 -11.13 -11.11
CA TYR A 348 -14.32 -9.91 -10.57
C TYR A 348 -12.93 -9.67 -11.18
N SER A 349 -11.95 -10.52 -10.83
CA SER A 349 -10.57 -10.51 -11.33
C SER A 349 -9.94 -11.88 -11.18
N ASP A 350 -8.85 -12.15 -11.91
CA ASP A 350 -8.00 -13.33 -11.71
C ASP A 350 -6.98 -13.15 -10.57
N HIS A 351 -6.96 -11.97 -9.93
CA HIS A 351 -6.20 -11.66 -8.72
C HIS A 351 -7.13 -11.33 -7.55
N MET A 352 -6.70 -11.68 -6.34
CA MET A 352 -7.37 -11.30 -5.09
C MET A 352 -6.76 -10.02 -4.55
N PRO A 353 -7.55 -9.04 -4.07
CA PRO A 353 -7.02 -7.85 -3.42
C PRO A 353 -6.21 -8.20 -2.17
N ILE A 354 -5.17 -7.42 -1.91
CA ILE A 354 -4.36 -7.50 -0.70
C ILE A 354 -4.41 -6.19 0.07
N TYR A 355 -4.27 -6.25 1.40
CA TYR A 355 -4.32 -5.06 2.24
C TYR A 355 -3.45 -5.19 3.48
N LEU A 356 -3.06 -4.05 4.04
CA LEU A 356 -2.47 -3.90 5.37
C LEU A 356 -3.04 -2.66 6.07
N LYS A 357 -2.72 -2.52 7.36
CA LYS A 357 -2.98 -1.29 8.11
C LYS A 357 -1.68 -0.75 8.70
N ILE A 358 -1.59 0.56 8.69
CA ILE A 358 -0.61 1.31 9.47
C ILE A 358 -1.35 2.22 10.44
N GLU A 359 -0.70 2.56 11.55
CA GLU A 359 -1.26 3.49 12.53
C GLU A 359 -0.22 4.52 12.95
N SER A 360 -0.67 5.72 13.26
CA SER A 360 0.17 6.75 13.87
C SER A 360 0.32 6.48 15.36
N LYS A 361 1.41 6.98 15.90
CA LYS A 361 1.70 6.88 17.34
C LYS A 361 0.79 7.76 18.17
#